data_84be662266a23ab404684e08ea309f72
#
_entry.id   84be662266a23ab404684e08ea309f72
#
_cell.length_a   1.000
_cell.length_b   1.000
_cell.length_c   1.000
_cell.angle_alpha   90.00
_cell.angle_beta   90.00
_cell.angle_gamma   90.00
#
_symmetry.space_group_name_H-M   'P 1'
#
loop_
_entity.id
_entity.type
_entity.pdbx_description
1 polymer ?
#
loop_
_entity_poly.entity_id
_entity_poly.type
_entity_poly.pdbx_seq_one_letter_code
_entity_poly.pdbx_strand_id
1 'polypeptide(L)'
;MIDLSTLLQEEATQNQYVINFVMMNIVFIVAYYNRNRSYPVQITWILALIFCLYAFWDTDYFSFRYIFHTELDDFRDPLYTYIGMVSFESYTIFRLLIWGTALYLFKRTVDRFDISYNVAAYIFTVFFLLTFSYARVSLGMAMYFYGLSFLLRPNQENRFWSIVWGLAMVGASYFGHRSLLALIMLTPLALIKLNKKSFLAIVALGVIVGGLAATLLEDIVSGTVILSDDLGAFGEAAEQYANIEVEMEYNWKFALMRNLRFYSFYVAMAYIVWKTAFSSDAKLVAPEMRRLATVCLGILILAVSFMVLPSWGAEIIGYRYLYMLGIPVCLILAYCATNEIAKPRTIFWLLLLALLYSEAFIFGKILSF
;
A
#
# COMPACT_ATOMS: atom_id res chain seq x y z
N MET A 1 19.08 -30.53 1.61
CA MET A 1 18.71 -30.11 0.24
C MET A 1 17.21 -30.02 0.23
N ILE A 2 16.66 -28.82 0.01
CA ILE A 2 15.20 -28.62 -0.05
C ILE A 2 14.74 -29.21 -1.38
N ASP A 3 13.73 -30.09 -1.37
CA ASP A 3 13.15 -30.60 -2.61
C ASP A 3 12.32 -29.50 -3.26
N LEU A 4 12.82 -28.97 -4.36
CA LEU A 4 12.22 -27.84 -5.09
C LEU A 4 10.83 -28.15 -5.65
N SER A 5 10.57 -29.44 -5.95
CA SER A 5 9.25 -29.86 -6.44
C SER A 5 8.16 -29.73 -5.37
N THR A 6 8.53 -29.85 -4.10
CA THR A 6 7.61 -29.70 -2.97
C THR A 6 7.30 -28.24 -2.66
N LEU A 7 8.24 -27.30 -2.94
CA LEU A 7 8.04 -25.87 -2.71
C LEU A 7 6.98 -25.24 -3.62
N LEU A 8 6.84 -25.74 -4.85
CA LEU A 8 5.82 -25.27 -5.81
C LEU A 8 4.38 -25.61 -5.37
N GLN A 9 4.23 -26.65 -4.55
CA GLN A 9 2.93 -27.15 -4.08
C GLN A 9 2.66 -26.77 -2.61
N GLU A 10 3.60 -26.03 -1.98
CA GLU A 10 3.40 -25.56 -0.60
C GLU A 10 2.26 -24.54 -0.56
N GLU A 11 1.18 -24.92 0.09
CA GLU A 11 0.08 -24.04 0.47
C GLU A 11 0.02 -23.92 1.99
N ALA A 12 -0.54 -22.81 2.47
CA ALA A 12 -0.73 -22.63 3.89
C ALA A 12 -1.68 -23.71 4.45
N THR A 13 -1.29 -24.35 5.52
CA THR A 13 -2.15 -25.28 6.26
C THR A 13 -3.19 -24.51 7.07
N GLN A 14 -4.31 -25.16 7.41
CA GLN A 14 -5.33 -24.57 8.29
C GLN A 14 -4.72 -24.05 9.60
N ASN A 15 -3.78 -24.79 10.21
CA ASN A 15 -3.09 -24.36 11.42
C ASN A 15 -2.30 -23.04 11.24
N GLN A 16 -1.68 -22.84 10.08
CA GLN A 16 -0.96 -21.60 9.77
C GLN A 16 -1.92 -20.41 9.64
N TYR A 17 -3.09 -20.61 9.03
CA TYR A 17 -4.14 -19.57 9.02
C TYR A 17 -4.64 -19.23 10.42
N VAL A 18 -4.85 -20.24 11.28
CA VAL A 18 -5.25 -20.04 12.69
C VAL A 18 -4.17 -19.26 13.44
N ILE A 19 -2.88 -19.59 13.26
CA ILE A 19 -1.76 -18.87 13.87
C ILE A 19 -1.77 -17.41 13.41
N ASN A 20 -1.92 -17.15 12.11
CA ASN A 20 -1.97 -15.78 11.60
C ASN A 20 -3.18 -14.99 12.12
N PHE A 21 -4.35 -15.64 12.22
CA PHE A 21 -5.54 -15.02 12.82
C PHE A 21 -5.30 -14.61 14.27
N VAL A 22 -4.75 -15.52 15.09
CA VAL A 22 -4.43 -15.24 16.49
C VAL A 22 -3.38 -14.16 16.61
N MET A 23 -2.29 -14.20 15.82
CA MET A 23 -1.24 -13.20 15.83
C MET A 23 -1.78 -11.82 15.45
N MET A 24 -2.60 -11.72 14.41
CA MET A 24 -3.21 -10.46 13.98
C MET A 24 -4.03 -9.85 15.12
N ASN A 25 -4.86 -10.63 15.79
CA ASN A 25 -5.66 -10.18 16.92
C ASN A 25 -4.80 -9.73 18.10
N ILE A 26 -3.71 -10.42 18.41
CA ILE A 26 -2.75 -10.00 19.43
C ILE A 26 -2.17 -8.62 19.08
N VAL A 27 -1.73 -8.42 17.83
CA VAL A 27 -1.20 -7.13 17.38
C VAL A 27 -2.25 -6.02 17.53
N PHE A 28 -3.50 -6.27 17.15
CA PHE A 28 -4.59 -5.31 17.29
C PHE A 28 -4.86 -4.94 18.75
N ILE A 29 -4.95 -5.93 19.63
CA ILE A 29 -5.19 -5.73 21.07
C ILE A 29 -4.05 -4.90 21.67
N VAL A 30 -2.80 -5.28 21.40
CA VAL A 30 -1.62 -4.58 21.93
C VAL A 30 -1.56 -3.15 21.39
N ALA A 31 -1.84 -2.94 20.11
CA ALA A 31 -1.89 -1.61 19.51
C ALA A 31 -2.99 -0.75 20.13
N TYR A 32 -4.18 -1.31 20.33
CA TYR A 32 -5.31 -0.63 20.95
C TYR A 32 -5.00 -0.17 22.38
N TYR A 33 -4.45 -1.05 23.24
CA TYR A 33 -4.12 -0.71 24.62
C TYR A 33 -3.00 0.33 24.73
N ASN A 34 -2.08 0.35 23.76
CA ASN A 34 -0.95 1.26 23.76
C ASN A 34 -1.20 2.61 23.07
N ARG A 35 -2.32 2.77 22.33
CA ARG A 35 -2.58 3.95 21.48
C ARG A 35 -2.51 5.29 22.21
N ASN A 36 -2.88 5.32 23.49
CA ASN A 36 -2.94 6.53 24.32
C ASN A 36 -1.70 6.72 25.22
N ARG A 37 -0.67 5.87 25.09
CA ARG A 37 0.57 6.02 25.88
C ARG A 37 1.34 7.24 25.40
N SER A 38 1.85 8.03 26.33
CA SER A 38 2.64 9.24 26.05
C SER A 38 4.07 8.93 25.56
N TYR A 39 4.58 7.74 25.84
CA TYR A 39 5.90 7.28 25.41
C TYR A 39 5.77 6.26 24.27
N PRO A 40 6.74 6.20 23.33
CA PRO A 40 6.72 5.25 22.24
C PRO A 40 6.76 3.79 22.71
N VAL A 41 5.78 2.98 22.34
CA VAL A 41 5.71 1.56 22.69
C VAL A 41 6.20 0.72 21.52
N GLN A 42 7.40 0.17 21.62
CA GLN A 42 8.04 -0.56 20.53
C GLN A 42 7.41 -1.94 20.28
N ILE A 43 6.81 -2.55 21.32
CA ILE A 43 6.25 -3.91 21.21
C ILE A 43 5.23 -4.05 20.10
N THR A 44 4.42 -3.01 19.83
CA THR A 44 3.44 -3.04 18.73
C THR A 44 4.11 -3.22 17.37
N TRP A 45 5.21 -2.51 17.13
CA TRP A 45 5.96 -2.60 15.88
C TRP A 45 6.72 -3.92 15.74
N ILE A 46 7.25 -4.45 16.86
CA ILE A 46 7.89 -5.77 16.89
C ILE A 46 6.86 -6.86 16.53
N LEU A 47 5.68 -6.82 17.13
CA LEU A 47 4.62 -7.79 16.82
C LEU A 47 4.12 -7.65 15.37
N ALA A 48 3.99 -6.41 14.86
CA ALA A 48 3.66 -6.17 13.45
C ALA A 48 4.73 -6.74 12.52
N LEU A 49 6.02 -6.59 12.86
CA LEU A 49 7.11 -7.19 12.10
C LEU A 49 7.03 -8.72 12.12
N ILE A 50 6.85 -9.32 13.29
CA ILE A 50 6.70 -10.78 13.42
C ILE A 50 5.52 -11.26 12.55
N PHE A 51 4.38 -10.56 12.58
CA PHE A 51 3.25 -10.87 11.71
C PHE A 51 3.63 -10.82 10.22
N CYS A 52 4.37 -9.80 9.79
CA CYS A 52 4.84 -9.70 8.40
C CYS A 52 5.84 -10.80 8.03
N LEU A 53 6.69 -11.25 8.96
CA LEU A 53 7.66 -12.32 8.69
C LEU A 53 6.97 -13.66 8.42
N TYR A 54 5.86 -13.92 9.07
CA TYR A 54 5.13 -15.20 9.03
C TYR A 54 3.71 -15.04 8.45
N ALA A 55 3.56 -14.23 7.42
CA ALA A 55 2.28 -14.01 6.75
C ALA A 55 1.88 -15.20 5.85
N PHE A 56 1.71 -16.39 6.45
CA PHE A 56 1.36 -17.64 5.75
C PHE A 56 -0.03 -17.62 5.10
N TRP A 57 -0.89 -16.68 5.48
CA TRP A 57 -2.23 -16.52 4.92
C TRP A 57 -2.23 -16.09 3.44
N ASP A 58 -1.07 -15.71 2.92
CA ASP A 58 -0.89 -15.19 1.58
C ASP A 58 -0.15 -16.18 0.68
N THR A 59 -0.72 -16.44 -0.50
CA THR A 59 -0.11 -17.29 -1.53
C THR A 59 1.24 -16.75 -2.00
N ASP A 60 1.42 -15.43 -2.03
CA ASP A 60 2.68 -14.81 -2.41
C ASP A 60 3.83 -15.17 -1.45
N TYR A 61 3.53 -15.55 -0.19
CA TYR A 61 4.56 -16.00 0.74
C TYR A 61 5.31 -17.22 0.20
N PHE A 62 4.59 -18.21 -0.27
CA PHE A 62 5.16 -19.47 -0.79
C PHE A 62 5.78 -19.28 -2.16
N SER A 63 5.13 -18.52 -3.05
CA SER A 63 5.67 -18.17 -4.35
C SER A 63 7.00 -17.44 -4.25
N PHE A 64 7.12 -16.48 -3.31
CA PHE A 64 8.39 -15.79 -3.07
C PHE A 64 9.45 -16.66 -2.44
N ARG A 65 9.06 -17.59 -1.57
CA ARG A 65 9.97 -18.57 -1.00
C ARG A 65 10.55 -19.47 -2.09
N TYR A 66 9.70 -19.89 -3.03
CA TYR A 66 10.13 -20.66 -4.18
C TYR A 66 11.15 -19.87 -5.03
N ILE A 67 10.80 -18.66 -5.49
CA ILE A 67 11.69 -17.82 -6.31
C ILE A 67 13.00 -17.53 -5.57
N PHE A 68 12.96 -17.28 -4.27
CA PHE A 68 14.15 -17.03 -3.45
C PHE A 68 15.15 -18.21 -3.47
N HIS A 69 14.66 -19.45 -3.51
CA HIS A 69 15.51 -20.63 -3.48
C HIS A 69 15.89 -21.19 -4.85
N THR A 70 15.18 -20.78 -5.92
CA THR A 70 15.39 -21.34 -7.27
C THR A 70 15.97 -20.35 -8.25
N GLU A 71 15.42 -19.16 -8.31
CA GLU A 71 15.61 -18.23 -9.42
C GLU A 71 15.70 -16.79 -8.89
N LEU A 72 16.73 -16.52 -8.07
CA LEU A 72 16.90 -15.23 -7.41
C LEU A 72 16.95 -14.06 -8.42
N ASP A 73 17.41 -14.33 -9.64
CA ASP A 73 17.47 -13.36 -10.74
C ASP A 73 16.10 -13.10 -11.38
N ASP A 74 15.11 -13.97 -11.15
CA ASP A 74 13.74 -13.81 -11.66
C ASP A 74 12.88 -12.86 -10.81
N PHE A 75 13.41 -12.35 -9.70
CA PHE A 75 12.77 -11.21 -9.07
C PHE A 75 12.76 -10.04 -10.05
N ARG A 76 11.57 -9.73 -10.58
CA ARG A 76 11.37 -8.62 -11.54
C ARG A 76 11.80 -7.25 -10.99
N ASP A 77 11.92 -7.13 -9.67
CA ASP A 77 12.27 -5.90 -8.98
C ASP A 77 13.71 -6.00 -8.46
N PRO A 78 14.66 -5.23 -9.00
CA PRO A 78 16.10 -5.37 -8.73
C PRO A 78 16.47 -5.30 -7.25
N LEU A 79 15.74 -4.51 -6.45
CA LEU A 79 16.02 -4.39 -5.02
C LEU A 79 15.84 -5.73 -4.29
N TYR A 80 14.85 -6.54 -4.69
CA TYR A 80 14.61 -7.85 -4.08
C TYR A 80 15.71 -8.85 -4.41
N THR A 81 16.22 -8.83 -5.64
CA THR A 81 17.41 -9.63 -6.03
C THR A 81 18.61 -9.29 -5.14
N TYR A 82 18.94 -7.99 -4.98
CA TYR A 82 20.06 -7.58 -4.11
C TYR A 82 19.85 -7.95 -2.65
N ILE A 83 18.63 -7.79 -2.11
CA ILE A 83 18.31 -8.20 -0.73
C ILE A 83 18.44 -9.72 -0.60
N GLY A 84 18.02 -10.49 -1.60
CA GLY A 84 18.17 -11.94 -1.65
C GLY A 84 19.63 -12.37 -1.56
N MET A 85 20.51 -11.75 -2.34
CA MET A 85 21.95 -12.04 -2.32
C MET A 85 22.60 -11.85 -0.95
N VAL A 86 22.16 -10.82 -0.18
CA VAL A 86 22.73 -10.54 1.15
C VAL A 86 21.98 -11.24 2.29
N SER A 87 21.00 -12.06 1.98
CA SER A 87 20.16 -12.75 2.99
C SER A 87 20.74 -14.09 3.46
N PHE A 88 21.98 -14.44 3.07
CA PHE A 88 22.67 -15.66 3.50
C PHE A 88 21.82 -16.93 3.30
N GLU A 89 21.15 -17.06 2.16
CA GLU A 89 20.26 -18.18 1.79
C GLU A 89 19.07 -18.39 2.77
N SER A 90 18.84 -17.42 3.65
CA SER A 90 17.75 -17.47 4.64
C SER A 90 16.56 -16.64 4.20
N TYR A 91 15.46 -17.29 3.84
CA TYR A 91 14.21 -16.61 3.50
C TYR A 91 13.65 -15.75 4.63
N THR A 92 13.85 -16.17 5.89
CA THR A 92 13.45 -15.37 7.06
C THR A 92 14.26 -14.07 7.14
N ILE A 93 15.59 -14.10 6.89
CA ILE A 93 16.42 -12.90 6.84
C ILE A 93 16.00 -12.02 5.67
N PHE A 94 15.74 -12.59 4.50
CA PHE A 94 15.21 -11.87 3.33
C PHE A 94 13.94 -11.09 3.70
N ARG A 95 12.95 -11.74 4.31
CA ARG A 95 11.73 -11.08 4.76
C ARG A 95 12.00 -10.03 5.84
N LEU A 96 12.90 -10.31 6.78
CA LEU A 96 13.27 -9.36 7.84
C LEU A 96 13.86 -8.07 7.25
N LEU A 97 14.72 -8.17 6.26
CA LEU A 97 15.30 -7.01 5.59
C LEU A 97 14.23 -6.19 4.85
N ILE A 98 13.30 -6.84 4.17
CA ILE A 98 12.22 -6.15 3.44
C ILE A 98 11.26 -5.46 4.40
N TRP A 99 10.56 -6.24 5.25
CA TRP A 99 9.51 -5.70 6.12
C TRP A 99 10.06 -4.90 7.29
N GLY A 100 11.23 -5.28 7.81
CA GLY A 100 11.92 -4.50 8.85
C GLY A 100 12.29 -3.11 8.33
N THR A 101 12.88 -3.02 7.14
CA THR A 101 13.20 -1.73 6.49
C THR A 101 11.94 -0.94 6.17
N ALA A 102 10.91 -1.58 5.62
CA ALA A 102 9.66 -0.91 5.29
C ALA A 102 8.97 -0.32 6.52
N LEU A 103 8.85 -1.08 7.61
CA LEU A 103 8.30 -0.61 8.89
C LEU A 103 9.16 0.48 9.52
N TYR A 104 10.49 0.36 9.46
CA TYR A 104 11.41 1.39 9.93
C TYR A 104 11.21 2.71 9.17
N LEU A 105 11.14 2.67 7.83
CA LEU A 105 10.90 3.86 7.01
C LEU A 105 9.52 4.47 7.28
N PHE A 106 8.49 3.64 7.44
CA PHE A 106 7.17 4.12 7.83
C PHE A 106 7.20 4.83 9.18
N LYS A 107 7.86 4.23 10.19
CA LYS A 107 8.08 4.85 11.49
C LYS A 107 8.78 6.20 11.37
N ARG A 108 9.88 6.27 10.58
CA ARG A 108 10.60 7.53 10.34
C ARG A 108 9.75 8.58 9.64
N THR A 109 8.80 8.15 8.79
CA THR A 109 7.82 9.04 8.16
C THR A 109 6.84 9.61 9.20
N VAL A 110 6.38 8.80 10.14
CA VAL A 110 5.54 9.22 11.28
C VAL A 110 6.25 10.29 12.11
N ASP A 111 7.54 10.05 12.47
CA ASP A 111 8.37 11.00 13.22
C ASP A 111 8.50 12.35 12.50
N ARG A 112 8.66 12.34 11.17
CA ARG A 112 8.81 13.57 10.38
C ARG A 112 7.57 14.45 10.33
N PHE A 113 6.40 13.87 10.51
CA PHE A 113 5.12 14.61 10.52
C PHE A 113 4.62 14.94 11.92
N ASP A 114 5.43 14.70 12.98
CA ASP A 114 5.07 14.91 14.38
C ASP A 114 3.75 14.22 14.76
N ILE A 115 3.54 13.01 14.24
CA ILE A 115 2.38 12.18 14.53
C ILE A 115 2.67 11.34 15.78
N SER A 116 1.68 11.16 16.65
CA SER A 116 1.79 10.23 17.77
C SER A 116 2.13 8.84 17.28
N TYR A 117 3.29 8.33 17.74
CA TYR A 117 3.84 7.04 17.37
C TYR A 117 2.89 5.87 17.64
N ASN A 118 2.23 5.89 18.80
CA ASN A 118 1.30 4.83 19.20
C ASN A 118 -0.03 4.91 18.47
N VAL A 119 -0.51 6.12 18.17
CA VAL A 119 -1.72 6.33 17.36
C VAL A 119 -1.47 5.84 15.93
N ALA A 120 -0.30 6.17 15.36
CA ALA A 120 0.07 5.70 14.03
C ALA A 120 0.19 4.18 13.98
N ALA A 121 0.83 3.55 14.99
CA ALA A 121 0.92 2.10 15.10
C ALA A 121 -0.46 1.44 15.17
N TYR A 122 -1.37 1.99 15.99
CA TYR A 122 -2.74 1.48 16.10
C TYR A 122 -3.51 1.57 14.78
N ILE A 123 -3.50 2.73 14.13
CA ILE A 123 -4.20 2.92 12.87
C ILE A 123 -3.59 2.03 11.77
N PHE A 124 -2.27 1.96 11.69
CA PHE A 124 -1.56 1.11 10.72
C PHE A 124 -1.91 -0.37 10.90
N THR A 125 -1.86 -0.88 12.14
CA THR A 125 -2.11 -2.30 12.40
C THR A 125 -3.54 -2.69 12.06
N VAL A 126 -4.52 -1.86 12.38
CA VAL A 126 -5.94 -2.16 12.12
C VAL A 126 -6.32 -1.95 10.65
N PHE A 127 -5.82 -0.88 10.03
CA PHE A 127 -6.24 -0.49 8.69
C PHE A 127 -5.44 -1.18 7.57
N PHE A 128 -4.14 -1.40 7.78
CA PHE A 128 -3.26 -1.72 6.66
C PHE A 128 -2.32 -2.91 6.88
N LEU A 129 -2.06 -3.35 8.10
CA LEU A 129 -1.06 -4.40 8.40
C LEU A 129 -1.27 -5.67 7.58
N LEU A 130 -2.51 -6.15 7.45
CA LEU A 130 -2.82 -7.35 6.68
C LEU A 130 -2.33 -7.20 5.22
N THR A 131 -2.69 -6.09 4.57
CA THR A 131 -2.25 -5.81 3.19
C THR A 131 -0.76 -5.58 3.09
N PHE A 132 -0.19 -4.85 4.06
CA PHE A 132 1.23 -4.54 4.10
C PHE A 132 2.10 -5.78 4.22
N SER A 133 1.63 -6.82 4.90
CA SER A 133 2.40 -8.03 5.18
C SER A 133 2.69 -8.88 3.93
N TYR A 134 1.93 -8.73 2.85
CA TYR A 134 2.14 -9.48 1.61
C TYR A 134 2.48 -8.62 0.40
N ALA A 135 2.04 -7.37 0.38
CA ALA A 135 2.20 -6.55 -0.81
C ALA A 135 3.68 -6.34 -1.16
N ARG A 136 4.13 -6.88 -2.28
CA ARG A 136 5.50 -6.67 -2.81
C ARG A 136 5.88 -5.20 -2.83
N VAL A 137 4.92 -4.35 -3.09
CA VAL A 137 5.10 -2.91 -3.18
C VAL A 137 5.39 -2.24 -1.83
N SER A 138 5.26 -2.95 -0.69
CA SER A 138 5.35 -2.37 0.66
C SER A 138 6.68 -1.67 0.94
N LEU A 139 7.81 -2.27 0.57
CA LEU A 139 9.12 -1.63 0.73
C LEU A 139 9.25 -0.39 -0.14
N GLY A 140 8.91 -0.52 -1.43
CA GLY A 140 8.96 0.61 -2.36
C GLY A 140 8.02 1.74 -1.94
N MET A 141 6.80 1.43 -1.47
CA MET A 141 5.89 2.43 -0.90
C MET A 141 6.49 3.15 0.32
N ALA A 142 7.08 2.39 1.25
CA ALA A 142 7.70 2.99 2.43
C ALA A 142 8.85 3.92 2.04
N MET A 143 9.68 3.54 1.06
CA MET A 143 10.72 4.40 0.49
C MET A 143 10.15 5.65 -0.17
N TYR A 144 9.10 5.49 -0.98
CA TYR A 144 8.44 6.62 -1.66
C TYR A 144 7.88 7.63 -0.66
N PHE A 145 7.07 7.20 0.31
CA PHE A 145 6.44 8.11 1.27
C PHE A 145 7.44 8.70 2.27
N TYR A 146 8.50 7.97 2.60
CA TYR A 146 9.62 8.54 3.37
C TYR A 146 10.33 9.63 2.58
N GLY A 147 10.67 9.39 1.30
CA GLY A 147 11.24 10.40 0.40
C GLY A 147 10.30 11.60 0.22
N LEU A 148 9.01 11.36 -0.02
CA LEU A 148 7.99 12.40 -0.16
C LEU A 148 7.89 13.27 1.11
N SER A 149 8.10 12.70 2.30
CA SER A 149 8.08 13.46 3.55
C SER A 149 9.14 14.56 3.59
N PHE A 150 10.31 14.35 2.96
CA PHE A 150 11.35 15.39 2.84
C PHE A 150 10.96 16.50 1.85
N LEU A 151 10.22 16.17 0.80
CA LEU A 151 9.73 17.16 -0.16
C LEU A 151 8.59 17.99 0.44
N LEU A 152 7.72 17.38 1.23
CA LEU A 152 6.60 18.04 1.90
C LEU A 152 7.04 18.89 3.10
N ARG A 153 8.04 18.43 3.85
CA ARG A 153 8.57 19.06 5.06
C ARG A 153 10.11 19.03 5.06
N PRO A 154 10.77 19.86 4.22
CA PRO A 154 12.22 19.91 4.16
C PRO A 154 12.79 20.50 5.46
N ASN A 155 13.95 19.98 5.89
CA ASN A 155 14.66 20.50 7.05
C ASN A 155 15.10 21.95 6.77
N GLN A 156 14.82 22.86 7.68
CA GLN A 156 15.11 24.30 7.49
C GLN A 156 16.62 24.58 7.42
N GLU A 157 17.43 23.89 8.25
CA GLU A 157 18.89 24.08 8.29
C GLU A 157 19.59 23.59 7.02
N ASN A 158 19.12 22.51 6.41
CA ASN A 158 19.72 21.87 5.23
C ASN A 158 18.68 21.58 4.14
N ARG A 159 17.92 22.61 3.75
CA ARG A 159 16.79 22.49 2.84
C ARG A 159 17.17 21.84 1.50
N PHE A 160 18.28 22.25 0.91
CA PHE A 160 18.74 21.72 -0.36
C PHE A 160 18.98 20.19 -0.28
N TRP A 161 19.79 19.74 0.67
CA TRP A 161 20.10 18.33 0.84
C TRP A 161 18.87 17.51 1.24
N SER A 162 17.95 18.11 2.00
CA SER A 162 16.67 17.48 2.34
C SER A 162 15.85 17.17 1.07
N ILE A 163 15.78 18.13 0.14
CA ILE A 163 15.07 17.93 -1.14
C ILE A 163 15.80 16.91 -2.01
N VAL A 164 17.13 17.00 -2.13
CA VAL A 164 17.93 16.03 -2.91
C VAL A 164 17.74 14.61 -2.39
N TRP A 165 17.81 14.42 -1.07
CA TRP A 165 17.56 13.13 -0.45
C TRP A 165 16.13 12.63 -0.68
N GLY A 166 15.14 13.53 -0.56
CA GLY A 166 13.76 13.24 -0.84
C GLY A 166 13.55 12.73 -2.27
N LEU A 167 14.11 13.43 -3.26
CA LEU A 167 14.04 13.04 -4.67
C LEU A 167 14.77 11.71 -4.92
N ALA A 168 15.96 11.52 -4.31
CA ALA A 168 16.70 10.28 -4.42
C ALA A 168 15.90 9.07 -3.90
N MET A 169 15.25 9.20 -2.73
CA MET A 169 14.42 8.14 -2.15
C MET A 169 13.15 7.89 -2.97
N VAL A 170 12.50 8.95 -3.49
CA VAL A 170 11.36 8.82 -4.39
C VAL A 170 11.77 8.08 -5.67
N GLY A 171 12.89 8.45 -6.30
CA GLY A 171 13.42 7.76 -7.47
C GLY A 171 13.83 6.30 -7.17
N ALA A 172 14.52 6.08 -6.04
CA ALA A 172 14.95 4.74 -5.62
C ALA A 172 13.78 3.78 -5.33
N SER A 173 12.60 4.30 -4.99
CA SER A 173 11.40 3.49 -4.76
C SER A 173 11.02 2.64 -5.99
N TYR A 174 11.34 3.10 -7.20
CA TYR A 174 11.14 2.35 -8.45
C TYR A 174 11.83 0.98 -8.43
N PHE A 175 13.02 0.89 -7.85
CA PHE A 175 13.74 -0.38 -7.72
C PHE A 175 13.08 -1.33 -6.72
N GLY A 176 12.28 -0.80 -5.80
CA GLY A 176 11.46 -1.60 -4.89
C GLY A 176 10.19 -2.17 -5.53
N HIS A 177 9.63 -1.50 -6.53
CA HIS A 177 8.54 -2.02 -7.36
C HIS A 177 8.28 -1.11 -8.56
N ARG A 178 8.29 -1.68 -9.78
CA ARG A 178 8.16 -0.90 -11.02
C ARG A 178 6.85 -0.10 -11.11
N SER A 179 5.74 -0.58 -10.54
CA SER A 179 4.46 0.15 -10.54
C SER A 179 4.51 1.50 -9.78
N LEU A 180 5.54 1.73 -8.95
CA LEU A 180 5.76 3.01 -8.29
C LEU A 180 6.17 4.14 -9.24
N LEU A 181 6.50 3.82 -10.51
CA LEU A 181 6.72 4.83 -11.54
C LEU A 181 5.51 5.77 -11.65
N ALA A 182 4.30 5.24 -11.58
CA ALA A 182 3.09 6.06 -11.60
C ALA A 182 3.01 7.02 -10.40
N LEU A 183 3.41 6.57 -9.20
CA LEU A 183 3.47 7.44 -8.02
C LEU A 183 4.55 8.52 -8.17
N ILE A 184 5.70 8.17 -8.76
CA ILE A 184 6.76 9.15 -9.07
C ILE A 184 6.22 10.23 -10.01
N MET A 185 5.45 9.84 -11.02
CA MET A 185 4.79 10.78 -11.93
C MET A 185 3.71 11.64 -11.24
N LEU A 186 3.05 11.13 -10.20
CA LEU A 186 2.10 11.89 -9.39
C LEU A 186 2.76 12.78 -8.33
N THR A 187 4.08 12.66 -8.10
CA THR A 187 4.80 13.48 -7.10
C THR A 187 4.60 14.99 -7.26
N PRO A 188 4.51 15.59 -8.47
CA PRO A 188 4.22 17.02 -8.62
C PRO A 188 2.92 17.48 -7.95
N LEU A 189 1.93 16.58 -7.76
CA LEU A 189 0.72 16.89 -7.01
C LEU A 189 1.00 17.27 -5.55
N ALA A 190 2.14 16.84 -5.00
CA ALA A 190 2.61 17.26 -3.68
C ALA A 190 2.91 18.76 -3.56
N LEU A 191 3.05 19.48 -4.67
CA LEU A 191 3.19 20.94 -4.68
C LEU A 191 1.83 21.64 -4.49
N ILE A 192 0.73 20.94 -4.74
CA ILE A 192 -0.63 21.46 -4.71
C ILE A 192 -1.27 21.18 -3.35
N LYS A 193 -1.76 22.22 -2.68
CA LYS A 193 -2.50 22.10 -1.43
C LYS A 193 -3.97 21.75 -1.72
N LEU A 194 -4.48 20.66 -1.17
CA LEU A 194 -5.87 20.26 -1.34
C LEU A 194 -6.83 21.31 -0.76
N ASN A 195 -7.69 21.82 -1.62
CA ASN A 195 -8.83 22.68 -1.31
C ASN A 195 -9.94 22.42 -2.33
N LYS A 196 -11.09 23.10 -2.20
CA LYS A 196 -12.24 22.88 -3.10
C LYS A 196 -11.91 23.07 -4.58
N LYS A 197 -11.08 24.06 -4.93
CA LYS A 197 -10.72 24.35 -6.32
C LYS A 197 -9.75 23.30 -6.88
N SER A 198 -8.69 22.97 -6.13
CA SER A 198 -7.73 21.94 -6.54
C SER A 198 -8.37 20.56 -6.58
N PHE A 199 -9.31 20.25 -5.68
CA PHE A 199 -10.09 19.00 -5.75
C PHE A 199 -10.81 18.87 -7.08
N LEU A 200 -11.60 19.89 -7.47
CA LEU A 200 -12.33 19.87 -8.74
C LEU A 200 -11.41 19.77 -9.94
N ALA A 201 -10.28 20.51 -9.94
CA ALA A 201 -9.30 20.48 -11.01
C ALA A 201 -8.65 19.10 -11.17
N ILE A 202 -8.27 18.46 -10.06
CA ILE A 202 -7.64 17.12 -10.07
C ILE A 202 -8.63 16.07 -10.52
N VAL A 203 -9.89 16.14 -10.06
CA VAL A 203 -10.94 15.21 -10.51
C VAL A 203 -11.20 15.39 -12.02
N ALA A 204 -11.35 16.63 -12.50
CA ALA A 204 -11.56 16.90 -13.91
C ALA A 204 -10.38 16.40 -14.78
N LEU A 205 -9.14 16.70 -14.36
CA LEU A 205 -7.93 16.19 -15.03
C LEU A 205 -7.89 14.64 -15.01
N GLY A 206 -8.23 14.04 -13.88
CA GLY A 206 -8.27 12.58 -13.73
C GLY A 206 -9.29 11.91 -14.66
N VAL A 207 -10.46 12.50 -14.81
CA VAL A 207 -11.48 12.02 -15.77
C VAL A 207 -10.97 12.09 -17.21
N ILE A 208 -10.31 13.19 -17.58
CA ILE A 208 -9.74 13.36 -18.94
C ILE A 208 -8.61 12.34 -19.17
N VAL A 209 -7.66 12.26 -18.24
CA VAL A 209 -6.52 11.33 -18.36
C VAL A 209 -6.98 9.88 -18.29
N GLY A 210 -7.93 9.56 -17.41
CA GLY A 210 -8.53 8.24 -17.31
C GLY A 210 -9.28 7.82 -18.59
N GLY A 211 -10.03 8.76 -19.21
CA GLY A 211 -10.68 8.53 -20.49
C GLY A 211 -9.67 8.26 -21.62
N LEU A 212 -8.59 9.05 -21.70
CA LEU A 212 -7.51 8.83 -22.68
C LEU A 212 -6.76 7.51 -22.43
N ALA A 213 -6.51 7.15 -21.18
CA ALA A 213 -5.88 5.88 -20.84
C ALA A 213 -6.79 4.69 -21.16
N ALA A 214 -8.11 4.87 -21.00
CA ALA A 214 -9.10 3.84 -21.36
C ALA A 214 -9.06 3.54 -22.86
N THR A 215 -9.09 4.57 -23.71
CA THR A 215 -9.03 4.39 -25.18
C THR A 215 -7.72 3.75 -25.62
N LEU A 216 -6.57 4.17 -25.04
CA LEU A 216 -5.28 3.56 -25.34
C LEU A 216 -5.22 2.08 -24.93
N LEU A 217 -5.76 1.72 -23.76
CA LEU A 217 -5.82 0.32 -23.32
C LEU A 217 -6.77 -0.53 -24.16
N GLU A 218 -7.89 0.04 -24.59
CA GLU A 218 -8.81 -0.63 -25.51
C GLU A 218 -8.15 -0.91 -26.86
N ASP A 219 -7.36 0.03 -27.37
CA ASP A 219 -6.57 -0.13 -28.58
C ASP A 219 -5.47 -1.20 -28.45
N ILE A 220 -4.85 -1.33 -27.26
CA ILE A 220 -3.86 -2.37 -26.94
C ILE A 220 -4.53 -3.74 -26.84
N VAL A 221 -5.64 -3.85 -26.14
CA VAL A 221 -6.41 -5.10 -25.96
C VAL A 221 -6.99 -5.59 -27.28
N SER A 222 -7.42 -4.66 -28.14
CA SER A 222 -7.93 -4.99 -29.50
C SER A 222 -6.83 -5.36 -30.51
N GLY A 223 -5.54 -5.28 -30.11
CA GLY A 223 -4.40 -5.58 -30.98
C GLY A 223 -4.11 -4.52 -32.05
N THR A 224 -4.75 -3.35 -31.94
CA THR A 224 -4.50 -2.23 -32.88
C THR A 224 -3.19 -1.50 -32.60
N VAL A 225 -2.66 -1.60 -31.38
CA VAL A 225 -1.35 -1.05 -30.98
C VAL A 225 -0.51 -2.17 -30.37
N ILE A 226 0.60 -2.54 -31.03
CA ILE A 226 1.58 -3.47 -30.50
C ILE A 226 2.59 -2.68 -29.66
N LEU A 227 2.54 -2.84 -28.34
CA LEU A 227 3.41 -2.11 -27.39
C LEU A 227 4.72 -2.86 -27.07
N SER A 228 4.86 -4.12 -27.49
CA SER A 228 5.97 -5.00 -27.07
C SER A 228 7.33 -4.48 -27.48
N ASP A 229 7.47 -3.90 -28.67
CA ASP A 229 8.76 -3.53 -29.22
C ASP A 229 9.28 -2.16 -28.73
N ASP A 230 8.36 -1.20 -28.45
CA ASP A 230 8.73 0.17 -28.12
C ASP A 230 8.80 0.46 -26.61
N LEU A 231 8.09 -0.29 -25.76
CA LEU A 231 7.99 -0.08 -24.33
C LEU A 231 8.65 -1.17 -23.47
N GLY A 232 9.29 -2.17 -24.07
CA GLY A 232 10.02 -3.24 -23.39
C GLY A 232 9.19 -3.90 -22.29
N ALA A 233 9.77 -4.09 -21.10
CA ALA A 233 9.12 -4.77 -19.96
C ALA A 233 7.77 -4.15 -19.51
N PHE A 234 7.46 -2.93 -19.94
CA PHE A 234 6.17 -2.28 -19.67
C PHE A 234 5.10 -2.75 -20.65
N GLY A 235 5.48 -2.91 -21.92
CA GLY A 235 4.61 -3.48 -22.97
C GLY A 235 4.26 -4.94 -22.69
N GLU A 236 5.26 -5.76 -22.36
CA GLU A 236 5.06 -7.16 -21.97
C GLU A 236 4.14 -7.32 -20.76
N ALA A 237 4.30 -6.47 -19.73
CA ALA A 237 3.42 -6.50 -18.57
C ALA A 237 1.99 -6.07 -18.92
N ALA A 238 1.81 -5.06 -19.77
CA ALA A 238 0.49 -4.60 -20.22
C ALA A 238 -0.20 -5.68 -21.04
N GLU A 239 0.50 -6.33 -21.97
CA GLU A 239 -0.02 -7.46 -22.75
C GLU A 239 -0.38 -8.66 -21.87
N GLN A 240 0.48 -8.99 -20.89
CA GLN A 240 0.23 -10.08 -19.95
C GLN A 240 -1.05 -9.84 -19.13
N TYR A 241 -1.32 -8.59 -18.72
CA TYR A 241 -2.54 -8.24 -18.01
C TYR A 241 -3.76 -8.12 -18.92
N ALA A 242 -3.58 -7.70 -20.16
CA ALA A 242 -4.65 -7.64 -21.15
C ALA A 242 -5.15 -9.05 -21.54
N ASN A 243 -4.24 -10.03 -21.60
CA ASN A 243 -4.51 -11.40 -21.99
C ASN A 243 -4.87 -12.35 -20.83
N ILE A 244 -5.02 -11.86 -19.60
CA ILE A 244 -5.56 -12.67 -18.49
C ILE A 244 -7.05 -12.85 -18.70
N GLU A 245 -7.42 -13.85 -19.51
CA GLU A 245 -8.76 -14.42 -19.50
C GLU A 245 -8.93 -15.25 -18.23
N VAL A 246 -9.48 -14.64 -17.21
CA VAL A 246 -9.85 -15.36 -16.01
C VAL A 246 -11.34 -15.67 -16.10
N GLU A 247 -11.68 -16.89 -16.45
CA GLU A 247 -12.98 -17.50 -16.13
C GLU A 247 -13.07 -17.60 -14.60
N MET A 248 -13.35 -16.50 -13.93
CA MET A 248 -13.71 -16.55 -12.52
C MET A 248 -15.19 -16.85 -12.42
N GLU A 249 -15.54 -18.07 -11.99
CA GLU A 249 -16.88 -18.33 -11.48
C GLU A 249 -17.22 -17.24 -10.46
N TYR A 250 -18.32 -16.52 -10.71
CA TYR A 250 -18.78 -15.44 -9.84
C TYR A 250 -19.13 -16.01 -8.46
N ASN A 251 -18.21 -15.89 -7.53
CA ASN A 251 -18.44 -16.22 -6.13
C ASN A 251 -18.83 -14.95 -5.38
N TRP A 252 -20.12 -14.79 -5.06
CA TRP A 252 -20.64 -13.63 -4.36
C TRP A 252 -19.95 -13.37 -3.02
N LYS A 253 -19.48 -14.41 -2.30
CA LYS A 253 -18.75 -14.28 -1.04
C LYS A 253 -17.40 -13.60 -1.29
N PHE A 254 -16.68 -14.04 -2.33
CA PHE A 254 -15.41 -13.43 -2.71
C PHE A 254 -15.60 -11.98 -3.16
N ALA A 255 -16.61 -11.70 -3.98
CA ALA A 255 -16.94 -10.34 -4.41
C ALA A 255 -17.30 -9.44 -3.21
N LEU A 256 -18.09 -9.94 -2.25
CA LEU A 256 -18.44 -9.18 -1.04
C LEU A 256 -17.19 -8.86 -0.21
N MET A 257 -16.31 -9.85 0.03
CA MET A 257 -15.09 -9.68 0.81
C MET A 257 -14.12 -8.69 0.16
N ARG A 258 -13.93 -8.80 -1.15
CA ARG A 258 -13.14 -7.86 -1.93
C ARG A 258 -13.72 -6.45 -1.83
N ASN A 259 -15.01 -6.29 -2.03
CA ASN A 259 -15.67 -4.99 -1.97
C ASN A 259 -15.59 -4.39 -0.56
N LEU A 260 -15.72 -5.18 0.50
CA LEU A 260 -15.61 -4.68 1.88
C LEU A 260 -14.25 -4.00 2.13
N ARG A 261 -13.16 -4.58 1.61
CA ARG A 261 -11.82 -4.00 1.67
C ARG A 261 -11.74 -2.66 0.94
N PHE A 262 -12.26 -2.60 -0.29
CA PHE A 262 -12.21 -1.37 -1.08
C PHE A 262 -13.11 -0.29 -0.51
N TYR A 263 -14.27 -0.63 0.05
CA TYR A 263 -15.09 0.32 0.77
C TYR A 263 -14.35 0.98 1.92
N SER A 264 -13.49 0.25 2.66
CA SER A 264 -12.69 0.85 3.71
C SER A 264 -11.76 1.97 3.19
N PHE A 265 -11.11 1.75 2.04
CA PHE A 265 -10.29 2.76 1.38
C PHE A 265 -11.10 3.94 0.85
N TYR A 266 -12.23 3.69 0.18
CA TYR A 266 -13.09 4.75 -0.35
C TYR A 266 -13.67 5.62 0.77
N VAL A 267 -14.15 5.02 1.84
CA VAL A 267 -14.71 5.75 2.99
C VAL A 267 -13.62 6.55 3.69
N ALA A 268 -12.44 5.98 3.89
CA ALA A 268 -11.29 6.70 4.45
C ALA A 268 -10.88 7.89 3.58
N MET A 269 -10.80 7.69 2.26
CA MET A 269 -10.47 8.77 1.33
C MET A 269 -11.54 9.86 1.27
N ALA A 270 -12.82 9.50 1.24
CA ALA A 270 -13.92 10.47 1.31
C ALA A 270 -13.84 11.31 2.59
N TYR A 271 -13.55 10.67 3.72
CA TYR A 271 -13.34 11.36 4.98
C TYR A 271 -12.12 12.30 4.94
N ILE A 272 -10.98 11.85 4.42
CA ILE A 272 -9.77 12.67 4.27
C ILE A 272 -10.03 13.87 3.39
N VAL A 273 -10.64 13.69 2.23
CA VAL A 273 -10.99 14.78 1.31
C VAL A 273 -11.95 15.77 1.99
N TRP A 274 -12.95 15.26 2.68
CA TRP A 274 -13.88 16.13 3.41
C TRP A 274 -13.15 16.94 4.50
N LYS A 275 -12.32 16.31 5.33
CA LYS A 275 -11.56 16.99 6.40
C LYS A 275 -10.55 18.00 5.87
N THR A 276 -9.89 17.71 4.76
CA THR A 276 -8.79 18.53 4.24
C THR A 276 -9.23 19.64 3.28
N ALA A 277 -10.39 19.49 2.62
CA ALA A 277 -10.85 20.43 1.60
C ALA A 277 -12.17 21.12 1.90
N PHE A 278 -13.11 20.45 2.59
CA PHE A 278 -14.50 20.88 2.68
C PHE A 278 -14.98 21.22 4.11
N SER A 279 -14.40 20.63 5.15
CA SER A 279 -14.86 20.88 6.53
C SER A 279 -14.41 22.26 7.04
N SER A 280 -15.07 22.75 8.11
CA SER A 280 -14.64 23.94 8.87
C SER A 280 -13.23 23.76 9.43
N ASP A 281 -12.86 22.53 9.79
CA ASP A 281 -11.56 22.17 10.36
C ASP A 281 -10.43 22.08 9.33
N ALA A 282 -10.74 22.26 8.03
CA ALA A 282 -9.73 22.17 6.99
C ALA A 282 -8.54 23.13 7.21
N LYS A 283 -8.78 24.27 7.87
CA LYS A 283 -7.73 25.24 8.21
C LYS A 283 -6.76 24.72 9.28
N LEU A 284 -7.20 23.78 10.13
CA LEU A 284 -6.40 23.16 11.20
C LEU A 284 -5.46 22.09 10.66
N VAL A 285 -5.74 21.55 9.48
CA VAL A 285 -4.88 20.55 8.84
C VAL A 285 -3.65 21.24 8.25
N ALA A 286 -2.47 20.81 8.68
CA ALA A 286 -1.20 21.35 8.22
C ALA A 286 -1.05 21.29 6.69
N PRO A 287 -0.36 22.27 6.08
CA PRO A 287 -0.19 22.33 4.63
C PRO A 287 0.40 21.05 4.02
N GLU A 288 1.39 20.44 4.67
CA GLU A 288 2.03 19.20 4.26
C GLU A 288 1.05 18.03 4.22
N MET A 289 0.17 17.90 5.20
CA MET A 289 -0.88 16.87 5.20
C MET A 289 -1.93 17.10 4.10
N ARG A 290 -2.25 18.36 3.81
CA ARG A 290 -3.15 18.68 2.70
C ARG A 290 -2.51 18.42 1.33
N ARG A 291 -1.19 18.56 1.21
CA ARG A 291 -0.43 18.15 0.02
C ARG A 291 -0.36 16.63 -0.11
N LEU A 292 -0.13 15.93 1.00
CA LEU A 292 -0.17 14.46 1.02
C LEU A 292 -1.57 13.95 0.60
N ALA A 293 -2.64 14.57 1.10
CA ALA A 293 -4.01 14.25 0.68
C ALA A 293 -4.26 14.50 -0.83
N THR A 294 -3.56 15.48 -1.42
CA THR A 294 -3.62 15.72 -2.88
C THR A 294 -3.00 14.56 -3.67
N VAL A 295 -1.86 14.03 -3.20
CA VAL A 295 -1.24 12.84 -3.79
C VAL A 295 -2.16 11.63 -3.65
N CYS A 296 -2.76 11.43 -2.46
CA CYS A 296 -3.74 10.35 -2.24
C CYS A 296 -4.92 10.44 -3.22
N LEU A 297 -5.44 11.64 -3.46
CA LEU A 297 -6.52 11.85 -4.43
C LEU A 297 -6.07 11.47 -5.85
N GLY A 298 -4.86 11.83 -6.24
CA GLY A 298 -4.28 11.42 -7.53
C GLY A 298 -4.17 9.90 -7.66
N ILE A 299 -3.69 9.21 -6.62
CA ILE A 299 -3.61 7.75 -6.60
C ILE A 299 -5.00 7.12 -6.68
N LEU A 300 -5.99 7.65 -5.95
CA LEU A 300 -7.37 7.16 -6.00
C LEU A 300 -7.97 7.28 -7.41
N ILE A 301 -7.78 8.44 -8.05
CA ILE A 301 -8.29 8.68 -9.41
C ILE A 301 -7.62 7.71 -10.39
N LEU A 302 -6.30 7.53 -10.30
CA LEU A 302 -5.57 6.56 -11.11
C LEU A 302 -6.12 5.14 -10.91
N ALA A 303 -6.32 4.71 -9.66
CA ALA A 303 -6.88 3.40 -9.35
C ALA A 303 -8.28 3.21 -9.95
N VAL A 304 -9.17 4.20 -9.76
CA VAL A 304 -10.55 4.15 -10.28
C VAL A 304 -10.56 4.15 -11.80
N SER A 305 -9.67 4.90 -12.46
CA SER A 305 -9.58 4.91 -13.93
C SER A 305 -9.30 3.51 -14.49
N PHE A 306 -8.41 2.74 -13.87
CA PHE A 306 -8.16 1.36 -14.27
C PHE A 306 -9.34 0.43 -13.96
N MET A 307 -10.06 0.64 -12.86
CA MET A 307 -11.19 -0.21 -12.46
C MET A 307 -12.44 -0.04 -13.35
N VAL A 308 -12.55 1.07 -14.06
CA VAL A 308 -13.68 1.32 -14.98
C VAL A 308 -13.46 0.65 -16.34
N LEU A 309 -12.23 0.18 -16.63
CA LEU A 309 -11.92 -0.48 -17.88
C LEU A 309 -12.52 -1.89 -17.94
N PRO A 310 -13.05 -2.32 -19.11
CA PRO A 310 -13.77 -3.58 -19.25
C PRO A 310 -12.86 -4.82 -19.28
N SER A 311 -11.64 -4.75 -18.77
CA SER A 311 -10.72 -5.88 -18.67
C SER A 311 -10.39 -6.23 -17.24
N TRP A 312 -10.37 -7.52 -16.91
CA TRP A 312 -9.98 -8.01 -15.58
C TRP A 312 -8.55 -7.62 -15.21
N GLY A 313 -7.64 -7.66 -16.17
CA GLY A 313 -6.25 -7.24 -15.96
C GLY A 313 -6.14 -5.77 -15.55
N ALA A 314 -6.92 -4.88 -16.15
CA ALA A 314 -6.98 -3.47 -15.77
C ALA A 314 -7.55 -3.30 -14.35
N GLU A 315 -8.58 -4.07 -13.97
CA GLU A 315 -9.15 -4.07 -12.63
C GLU A 315 -8.08 -4.46 -11.57
N ILE A 316 -7.27 -5.48 -11.82
CA ILE A 316 -6.17 -5.89 -10.94
C ILE A 316 -5.15 -4.75 -10.76
N ILE A 317 -4.80 -4.03 -11.83
CA ILE A 317 -3.90 -2.88 -11.76
C ILE A 317 -4.53 -1.79 -10.88
N GLY A 318 -5.80 -1.49 -11.05
CA GLY A 318 -6.54 -0.54 -10.21
C GLY A 318 -6.48 -0.90 -8.73
N TYR A 319 -6.68 -2.16 -8.38
CA TYR A 319 -6.56 -2.64 -6.99
C TYR A 319 -5.15 -2.47 -6.41
N ARG A 320 -4.11 -2.69 -7.21
CA ARG A 320 -2.73 -2.47 -6.77
C ARG A 320 -2.47 -1.01 -6.41
N TYR A 321 -3.00 -0.06 -7.19
CA TYR A 321 -2.91 1.35 -6.85
C TYR A 321 -3.72 1.71 -5.60
N LEU A 322 -4.87 1.08 -5.35
CA LEU A 322 -5.58 1.28 -4.08
C LEU A 322 -4.75 0.86 -2.87
N TYR A 323 -3.97 -0.22 -2.96
CA TYR A 323 -3.07 -0.62 -1.86
C TYR A 323 -2.01 0.44 -1.56
N MET A 324 -1.58 1.20 -2.56
CA MET A 324 -0.62 2.28 -2.37
C MET A 324 -1.16 3.45 -1.54
N LEU A 325 -2.49 3.53 -1.35
CA LEU A 325 -3.11 4.47 -0.42
C LEU A 325 -2.93 4.09 1.06
N GLY A 326 -2.55 2.85 1.37
CA GLY A 326 -2.50 2.36 2.76
C GLY A 326 -1.62 3.21 3.67
N ILE A 327 -0.36 3.43 3.30
CA ILE A 327 0.59 4.24 4.08
C ILE A 327 0.10 5.69 4.25
N PRO A 328 -0.19 6.46 3.18
CA PRO A 328 -0.54 7.86 3.35
C PRO A 328 -1.90 8.06 4.01
N VAL A 329 -2.87 7.16 3.82
CA VAL A 329 -4.15 7.18 4.54
C VAL A 329 -3.92 6.98 6.04
N CYS A 330 -3.08 6.01 6.43
CA CYS A 330 -2.72 5.81 7.84
C CYS A 330 -2.06 7.05 8.44
N LEU A 331 -1.15 7.71 7.72
CA LEU A 331 -0.47 8.93 8.17
C LEU A 331 -1.48 10.08 8.40
N ILE A 332 -2.38 10.32 7.45
CA ILE A 332 -3.35 11.43 7.56
C ILE A 332 -4.38 11.15 8.66
N LEU A 333 -4.88 9.91 8.77
CA LEU A 333 -5.81 9.54 9.84
C LEU A 333 -5.14 9.66 11.22
N ALA A 334 -3.88 9.21 11.34
CA ALA A 334 -3.11 9.31 12.57
C ALA A 334 -2.80 10.77 12.93
N TYR A 335 -2.48 11.61 11.95
CA TYR A 335 -2.32 13.04 12.13
C TYR A 335 -3.61 13.70 12.64
N CYS A 336 -4.75 13.39 12.01
CA CYS A 336 -6.04 13.93 12.42
C CYS A 336 -6.46 13.47 13.82
N ALA A 337 -6.09 12.25 14.21
CA ALA A 337 -6.34 11.72 15.55
C ALA A 337 -5.41 12.35 16.60
N THR A 338 -4.10 12.46 16.30
CA THR A 338 -3.09 13.05 17.19
C THR A 338 -3.38 14.51 17.51
N ASN A 339 -3.87 15.28 16.52
CA ASN A 339 -4.14 16.71 16.66
C ASN A 339 -5.63 17.02 16.97
N GLU A 340 -6.40 16.01 17.37
CA GLU A 340 -7.80 16.13 17.76
C GLU A 340 -8.72 16.76 16.67
N ILE A 341 -8.28 16.75 15.42
CA ILE A 341 -9.07 17.23 14.26
C ILE A 341 -10.21 16.26 13.95
N ALA A 342 -10.01 14.98 14.27
CA ALA A 342 -10.99 13.93 14.12
C ALA A 342 -11.47 13.42 15.47
N LYS A 343 -12.81 13.29 15.63
CA LYS A 343 -13.38 12.70 16.85
C LYS A 343 -12.96 11.23 16.94
N PRO A 344 -12.57 10.73 18.14
CA PRO A 344 -12.17 9.33 18.32
C PRO A 344 -13.20 8.32 17.80
N ARG A 345 -14.52 8.63 18.02
CA ARG A 345 -15.61 7.79 17.50
C ARG A 345 -15.62 7.68 15.97
N THR A 346 -15.28 8.76 15.26
CA THR A 346 -15.21 8.73 13.79
C THR A 346 -14.05 7.86 13.31
N ILE A 347 -12.87 8.00 13.92
CA ILE A 347 -11.73 7.13 13.61
C ILE A 347 -12.08 5.67 13.89
N PHE A 348 -12.74 5.39 15.03
CA PHE A 348 -13.17 4.04 15.37
C PHE A 348 -14.05 3.42 14.27
N TRP A 349 -15.08 4.15 13.78
CA TRP A 349 -15.97 3.63 12.73
C TRP A 349 -15.23 3.40 11.39
N LEU A 350 -14.29 4.28 11.04
CA LEU A 350 -13.46 4.09 9.84
C LEU A 350 -12.60 2.83 9.95
N LEU A 351 -12.00 2.59 11.12
CA LEU A 351 -11.16 1.43 11.36
C LEU A 351 -11.98 0.14 11.47
N LEU A 352 -13.21 0.21 11.99
CA LEU A 352 -14.09 -0.96 12.14
C LEU A 352 -14.35 -1.63 10.80
N LEU A 353 -14.54 -0.88 9.72
CA LEU A 353 -14.76 -1.43 8.38
C LEU A 353 -13.53 -2.22 7.90
N ALA A 354 -12.32 -1.69 8.12
CA ALA A 354 -11.07 -2.36 7.77
C ALA A 354 -10.83 -3.59 8.66
N LEU A 355 -11.16 -3.49 9.95
CA LEU A 355 -11.06 -4.60 10.89
C LEU A 355 -11.99 -5.75 10.50
N LEU A 356 -13.26 -5.45 10.20
CA LEU A 356 -14.24 -6.46 9.76
C LEU A 356 -13.76 -7.18 8.50
N TYR A 357 -13.15 -6.45 7.56
CA TYR A 357 -12.54 -7.07 6.39
C TYR A 357 -11.43 -8.04 6.79
N SER A 358 -10.46 -7.59 7.59
CA SER A 358 -9.28 -8.38 7.96
C SER A 358 -9.68 -9.66 8.71
N GLU A 359 -10.61 -9.55 9.66
CA GLU A 359 -11.15 -10.67 10.41
C GLU A 359 -11.88 -11.66 9.50
N ALA A 360 -12.82 -11.16 8.68
CA ALA A 360 -13.62 -11.99 7.80
C ALA A 360 -12.77 -12.65 6.70
N PHE A 361 -11.71 -11.99 6.22
CA PHE A 361 -10.84 -12.56 5.20
C PHE A 361 -10.06 -13.76 5.73
N ILE A 362 -9.34 -13.62 6.84
CA ILE A 362 -8.54 -14.73 7.41
C ILE A 362 -9.46 -15.84 7.92
N PHE A 363 -10.55 -15.46 8.61
CA PHE A 363 -11.52 -16.45 9.11
C PHE A 363 -12.18 -17.24 7.96
N GLY A 364 -12.52 -16.56 6.86
CA GLY A 364 -13.03 -17.23 5.65
C GLY A 364 -12.05 -18.26 5.08
N LYS A 365 -10.75 -17.96 5.10
CA LYS A 365 -9.70 -18.90 4.71
C LYS A 365 -9.62 -20.11 5.66
N ILE A 366 -9.77 -19.92 6.97
CA ILE A 366 -9.80 -21.02 7.95
C ILE A 366 -11.00 -21.95 7.69
N LEU A 367 -12.16 -21.40 7.32
CA LEU A 367 -13.37 -22.19 7.07
C LEU A 367 -13.39 -22.87 5.69
N SER A 368 -12.48 -22.52 4.77
CA SER A 368 -12.40 -23.12 3.44
C SER A 368 -11.65 -24.46 3.43
N PHE A 369 -11.03 -24.84 4.54
CA PHE A 369 -10.44 -26.16 4.79
C PHE A 369 -11.46 -27.11 5.39
#